data_020de266a191e82ff70a483fbfa70f6e
#
_entry.id   020de266a191e82ff70a483fbfa70f6e
#
_cell.length_a   1.000
_cell.length_b   1.000
_cell.length_c   1.000
_cell.angle_alpha   90.00
_cell.angle_beta   90.00
_cell.angle_gamma   90.00
#
_symmetry.space_group_name_H-M   'P 1'
#
loop_
_entity.id
_entity.type
_entity.pdbx_description
1 polymer ?
#
loop_
_entity_poly.entity_id
_entity_poly.type
_entity_poly.pdbx_seq_one_letter_code
_entity_poly.pdbx_strand_id
1 'polypeptide(L)'
;MMGKKLEGAGLRGQVAGETALSTVGKEGKGLTYRGYAIEDLAEKATFEEVAYMLLYGKLPNQDEYDSYTSKLRNYRDLPRELKNVLTAIPKETHPMDVLRTGTSMLGNLEPEGDFTNQNDTADRILAAMPSIMTYWYRASHFGEDIDTLTDHKTMGGQFLSLLTGSEPSDEHIRALD
;
A
#
# COMPACT_ATOMS: atom_id res chain seq x y z
N MET A 1 -36.46 7.86 -22.88
CA MET A 1 -36.16 7.30 -21.57
C MET A 1 -36.16 8.45 -20.56
N MET A 2 -37.13 8.50 -19.66
CA MET A 2 -37.24 9.54 -18.63
C MET A 2 -36.13 9.33 -17.59
N GLY A 3 -35.20 10.28 -17.50
CA GLY A 3 -34.18 10.28 -16.45
C GLY A 3 -34.83 10.37 -15.08
N LYS A 4 -34.57 9.39 -14.23
CA LYS A 4 -34.98 9.38 -12.84
C LYS A 4 -34.35 10.58 -12.14
N LYS A 5 -35.17 11.53 -11.68
CA LYS A 5 -34.70 12.64 -10.84
C LYS A 5 -34.05 12.07 -9.57
N LEU A 6 -32.76 12.31 -9.40
CA LEU A 6 -32.03 11.89 -8.21
C LEU A 6 -32.42 12.80 -7.05
N GLU A 7 -33.24 12.31 -6.14
CA GLU A 7 -33.58 12.96 -4.89
C GLU A 7 -32.56 12.51 -3.82
N GLY A 8 -31.56 13.36 -3.53
CA GLY A 8 -30.59 13.12 -2.46
C GLY A 8 -29.63 14.30 -2.31
N ALA A 9 -29.24 14.59 -1.07
CA ALA A 9 -28.21 15.58 -0.79
C ALA A 9 -26.82 15.07 -1.22
N GLY A 10 -26.10 15.84 -2.01
CA GLY A 10 -24.75 15.53 -2.47
C GLY A 10 -24.69 14.56 -3.65
N LEU A 11 -23.63 13.74 -3.72
CA LEU A 11 -23.33 12.82 -4.83
C LEU A 11 -23.98 11.43 -4.70
N ARG A 12 -24.85 11.23 -3.72
CA ARG A 12 -25.50 9.94 -3.49
C ARG A 12 -26.31 9.50 -4.70
N GLY A 13 -26.00 8.29 -5.22
CA GLY A 13 -26.66 7.73 -6.39
C GLY A 13 -26.16 8.26 -7.74
N GLN A 14 -25.14 9.12 -7.77
CA GLN A 14 -24.43 9.49 -8.99
C GLN A 14 -23.49 8.37 -9.41
N VAL A 15 -23.49 8.04 -10.71
CA VAL A 15 -22.52 7.11 -11.29
C VAL A 15 -21.30 7.92 -11.68
N ALA A 16 -20.16 7.63 -11.05
CA ALA A 16 -18.88 8.31 -11.35
C ALA A 16 -18.19 7.67 -12.56
N GLY A 17 -18.34 6.36 -12.76
CA GLY A 17 -17.73 5.61 -13.84
C GLY A 17 -17.89 4.11 -13.65
N GLU A 18 -17.32 3.35 -14.59
CA GLU A 18 -17.21 1.89 -14.51
C GLU A 18 -15.84 1.51 -13.96
N THR A 19 -15.76 0.45 -13.18
CA THR A 19 -14.50 -0.11 -12.68
C THR A 19 -14.42 -1.61 -12.95
N ALA A 20 -13.23 -2.08 -13.32
CA ALA A 20 -12.90 -3.49 -13.43
C ALA A 20 -12.24 -4.04 -12.16
N LEU A 21 -11.98 -3.19 -11.15
CA LEU A 21 -11.21 -3.57 -9.96
C LEU A 21 -12.03 -4.38 -8.97
N SER A 22 -13.27 -3.97 -8.69
CA SER A 22 -14.05 -4.65 -7.65
C SER A 22 -15.56 -4.57 -7.92
N THR A 23 -16.29 -5.53 -7.35
CA THR A 23 -17.75 -5.49 -7.24
C THR A 23 -18.12 -5.40 -5.77
N VAL A 24 -18.84 -4.34 -5.40
CA VAL A 24 -19.32 -4.14 -4.02
C VAL A 24 -20.83 -4.10 -4.04
N GLY A 25 -21.48 -4.94 -3.19
CA GLY A 25 -22.91 -4.87 -2.95
C GLY A 25 -23.83 -5.19 -4.13
N LYS A 26 -23.32 -5.84 -5.19
CA LYS A 26 -24.20 -6.40 -6.24
C LYS A 26 -24.86 -7.67 -5.71
N GLU A 27 -26.20 -7.71 -5.77
CA GLU A 27 -27.01 -8.85 -5.33
C GLU A 27 -26.41 -10.18 -5.80
N GLY A 28 -26.14 -11.07 -4.85
CA GLY A 28 -25.72 -12.45 -5.08
C GLY A 28 -24.25 -12.70 -5.41
N LYS A 29 -23.37 -11.68 -5.37
CA LYS A 29 -21.95 -11.86 -5.76
C LYS A 29 -20.92 -11.44 -4.72
N GLY A 30 -21.29 -11.00 -3.54
CA GLY A 30 -20.31 -10.61 -2.52
C GLY A 30 -19.32 -9.53 -2.99
N LEU A 31 -18.19 -9.41 -2.29
CA LEU A 31 -17.06 -8.60 -2.69
C LEU A 31 -16.10 -9.41 -3.57
N THR A 32 -15.76 -8.87 -4.73
CA THR A 32 -14.74 -9.49 -5.58
C THR A 32 -13.69 -8.46 -5.99
N TYR A 33 -12.43 -8.91 -6.12
CA TYR A 33 -11.36 -8.16 -6.76
C TYR A 33 -11.00 -8.81 -8.08
N ARG A 34 -11.10 -8.07 -9.19
CA ARG A 34 -10.85 -8.57 -10.55
C ARG A 34 -11.60 -9.87 -10.89
N GLY A 35 -12.76 -10.11 -10.23
CA GLY A 35 -13.57 -11.31 -10.40
C GLY A 35 -13.29 -12.46 -9.43
N TYR A 36 -12.22 -12.39 -8.64
CA TYR A 36 -11.92 -13.34 -7.57
C TYR A 36 -12.70 -12.99 -6.31
N ALA A 37 -13.28 -13.96 -5.64
CA ALA A 37 -13.96 -13.76 -4.37
C ALA A 37 -12.94 -13.33 -3.29
N ILE A 38 -13.33 -12.38 -2.44
CA ILE A 38 -12.42 -11.89 -1.39
C ILE A 38 -12.04 -13.00 -0.40
N GLU A 39 -12.96 -13.93 -0.13
CA GLU A 39 -12.72 -15.06 0.75
C GLU A 39 -11.62 -15.98 0.21
N ASP A 40 -11.62 -16.25 -1.11
CA ASP A 40 -10.58 -17.05 -1.75
C ASP A 40 -9.20 -16.33 -1.72
N LEU A 41 -9.19 -15.03 -1.94
CA LEU A 41 -7.95 -14.24 -1.89
C LEU A 41 -7.40 -14.21 -0.46
N ALA A 42 -8.23 -13.96 0.54
CA ALA A 42 -7.80 -13.92 1.93
C ALA A 42 -7.27 -15.27 2.46
N GLU A 43 -7.77 -16.39 1.91
CA GLU A 43 -7.31 -17.71 2.31
C GLU A 43 -6.05 -18.19 1.58
N LYS A 44 -5.88 -17.80 0.30
CA LYS A 44 -4.95 -18.49 -0.62
C LYS A 44 -3.90 -17.58 -1.24
N ALA A 45 -4.08 -16.27 -1.21
CA ALA A 45 -3.17 -15.32 -1.83
C ALA A 45 -2.41 -14.51 -0.78
N THR A 46 -1.21 -14.05 -1.13
CA THR A 46 -0.44 -13.10 -0.34
C THR A 46 -0.84 -11.67 -0.67
N PHE A 47 -0.50 -10.73 0.22
CA PHE A 47 -0.69 -9.30 -0.04
C PHE A 47 -0.05 -8.87 -1.36
N GLU A 48 1.16 -9.33 -1.66
CA GLU A 48 1.88 -8.97 -2.89
C GLU A 48 1.20 -9.52 -4.15
N GLU A 49 0.63 -10.74 -4.10
CA GLU A 49 -0.15 -11.30 -5.22
C GLU A 49 -1.40 -10.47 -5.50
N VAL A 50 -2.10 -10.06 -4.44
CA VAL A 50 -3.30 -9.23 -4.56
C VAL A 50 -2.95 -7.83 -5.07
N ALA A 51 -1.87 -7.22 -4.56
CA ALA A 51 -1.39 -5.92 -5.02
C ALA A 51 -1.01 -5.96 -6.51
N TYR A 52 -0.25 -6.98 -6.91
CA TYR A 52 0.08 -7.20 -8.32
C TYR A 52 -1.19 -7.34 -9.18
N MET A 53 -2.12 -8.18 -8.77
CA MET A 53 -3.37 -8.40 -9.50
C MET A 53 -4.17 -7.10 -9.68
N LEU A 54 -4.27 -6.28 -8.65
CA LEU A 54 -5.01 -5.02 -8.73
C LEU A 54 -4.34 -4.01 -9.67
N LEU A 55 -3.02 -3.90 -9.65
CA LEU A 55 -2.25 -2.96 -10.46
C LEU A 55 -2.08 -3.46 -11.89
N TYR A 56 -1.76 -4.73 -12.09
CA TYR A 56 -1.41 -5.31 -13.39
C TYR A 56 -2.53 -6.14 -14.05
N GLY A 57 -3.65 -6.35 -13.36
CA GLY A 57 -4.88 -6.89 -13.93
C GLY A 57 -5.05 -8.40 -13.89
N LYS A 58 -4.05 -9.16 -13.41
CA LYS A 58 -4.06 -10.62 -13.30
C LYS A 58 -3.21 -11.08 -12.10
N LEU A 59 -3.48 -12.26 -11.57
CA LEU A 59 -2.57 -12.89 -10.62
C LEU A 59 -1.21 -13.18 -11.28
N PRO A 60 -0.10 -12.97 -10.57
CA PRO A 60 1.24 -13.26 -11.10
C PRO A 60 1.46 -14.76 -11.23
N ASN A 61 2.24 -15.19 -12.23
CA ASN A 61 2.90 -16.49 -12.17
C ASN A 61 4.14 -16.40 -11.25
N GLN A 62 4.84 -17.52 -11.03
CA GLN A 62 5.97 -17.56 -10.09
C GLN A 62 7.10 -16.58 -10.45
N ASP A 63 7.47 -16.49 -11.73
CA ASP A 63 8.54 -15.59 -12.18
C ASP A 63 8.14 -14.12 -12.02
N GLU A 64 6.88 -13.80 -12.33
CA GLU A 64 6.31 -12.46 -12.14
C GLU A 64 6.25 -12.09 -10.65
N TYR A 65 5.85 -13.02 -9.79
CA TYR A 65 5.82 -12.84 -8.34
C TYR A 65 7.21 -12.59 -7.76
N ASP A 66 8.19 -13.41 -8.13
CA ASP A 66 9.57 -13.28 -7.66
C ASP A 66 10.19 -11.95 -8.11
N SER A 67 9.93 -11.56 -9.35
CA SER A 67 10.36 -10.26 -9.89
C SER A 67 9.70 -9.09 -9.17
N TYR A 68 8.39 -9.17 -8.93
CA TYR A 68 7.62 -8.14 -8.28
C TYR A 68 8.02 -7.94 -6.81
N THR A 69 8.13 -9.02 -6.06
CA THR A 69 8.56 -8.96 -4.66
C THR A 69 10.00 -8.45 -4.52
N SER A 70 10.87 -8.80 -5.46
CA SER A 70 12.23 -8.24 -5.53
C SER A 70 12.21 -6.74 -5.81
N LYS A 71 11.37 -6.28 -6.74
CA LYS A 71 11.18 -4.86 -7.05
C LYS A 71 10.68 -4.08 -5.83
N LEU A 72 9.61 -4.56 -5.17
CA LEU A 72 9.08 -3.92 -3.97
C LEU A 72 10.14 -3.83 -2.86
N ARG A 73 10.95 -4.87 -2.69
CA ARG A 73 12.04 -4.88 -1.71
C ARG A 73 13.07 -3.78 -1.96
N ASN A 74 13.46 -3.60 -3.22
CA ASN A 74 14.38 -2.53 -3.62
C ASN A 74 13.81 -1.12 -3.46
N TYR A 75 12.47 -1.00 -3.41
CA TYR A 75 11.75 0.27 -3.26
C TYR A 75 11.44 0.65 -1.81
N ARG A 76 11.90 -0.11 -0.82
CA ARG A 76 11.62 0.13 0.61
C ARG A 76 12.42 1.28 1.21
N ASP A 77 13.62 1.54 0.69
CA ASP A 77 14.48 2.57 1.25
C ASP A 77 13.89 3.97 1.06
N LEU A 78 14.16 4.83 2.04
CA LEU A 78 13.69 6.22 2.04
C LEU A 78 14.85 7.17 1.76
N PRO A 79 14.67 8.14 0.83
CA PRO A 79 15.63 9.22 0.65
C PRO A 79 15.92 9.97 1.96
N ARG A 80 17.14 10.42 2.14
CA ARG A 80 17.54 11.12 3.37
C ARG A 80 16.73 12.39 3.62
N GLU A 81 16.37 13.09 2.57
CA GLU A 81 15.53 14.30 2.63
C GLU A 81 14.14 13.97 3.19
N LEU A 82 13.58 12.84 2.81
CA LEU A 82 12.31 12.35 3.36
C LEU A 82 12.45 11.96 4.84
N LYS A 83 13.52 11.23 5.20
CA LYS A 83 13.84 10.90 6.60
C LYS A 83 13.94 12.16 7.47
N ASN A 84 14.58 13.23 6.98
CA ASN A 84 14.67 14.52 7.68
C ASN A 84 13.28 15.15 7.91
N VAL A 85 12.40 15.11 6.91
CA VAL A 85 11.02 15.62 7.05
C VAL A 85 10.24 14.80 8.08
N LEU A 86 10.34 13.47 8.04
CA LEU A 86 9.66 12.59 8.99
C LEU A 86 10.12 12.83 10.42
N THR A 87 11.41 13.05 10.64
CA THR A 87 11.98 13.37 11.96
C THR A 87 11.44 14.67 12.55
N ALA A 88 11.06 15.63 11.70
CA ALA A 88 10.49 16.91 12.13
C ALA A 88 9.01 16.85 12.50
N ILE A 89 8.31 15.76 12.18
CA ILE A 89 6.88 15.58 12.49
C ILE A 89 6.72 15.23 13.97
N PRO A 90 5.87 15.97 14.75
CA PRO A 90 5.63 15.69 16.17
C PRO A 90 5.13 14.26 16.40
N LYS A 91 5.50 13.67 17.53
CA LYS A 91 5.13 12.29 17.89
C LYS A 91 3.62 12.09 18.13
N GLU A 92 2.89 13.16 18.45
CA GLU A 92 1.44 13.14 18.67
C GLU A 92 0.64 13.23 17.35
N THR A 93 1.32 13.35 16.22
CA THR A 93 0.68 13.43 14.90
C THR A 93 -0.05 12.12 14.58
N HIS A 94 -1.25 12.24 14.02
CA HIS A 94 -2.00 11.05 13.59
C HIS A 94 -1.21 10.32 12.47
N PRO A 95 -1.05 9.00 12.55
CA PRO A 95 -0.27 8.22 11.58
C PRO A 95 -0.67 8.44 10.10
N MET A 96 -1.96 8.65 9.83
CA MET A 96 -2.43 8.95 8.46
C MET A 96 -1.93 10.30 7.94
N ASP A 97 -1.74 11.29 8.83
CA ASP A 97 -1.17 12.58 8.44
C ASP A 97 0.33 12.48 8.18
N VAL A 98 1.01 11.57 8.87
CA VAL A 98 2.42 11.20 8.60
C VAL A 98 2.53 10.57 7.22
N LEU A 99 1.70 9.57 6.90
CA LEU A 99 1.68 8.92 5.58
C LEU A 99 1.39 9.93 4.47
N ARG A 100 0.41 10.80 4.65
CA ARG A 100 0.08 11.87 3.69
C ARG A 100 1.29 12.76 3.43
N THR A 101 1.95 13.23 4.48
CA THR A 101 3.12 14.12 4.39
C THR A 101 4.30 13.40 3.75
N GLY A 102 4.59 12.16 4.18
CA GLY A 102 5.67 11.34 3.64
C GLY A 102 5.48 11.01 2.17
N THR A 103 4.27 10.61 1.77
CA THR A 103 3.96 10.32 0.36
C THR A 103 4.07 11.57 -0.51
N SER A 104 3.59 12.73 -0.02
CA SER A 104 3.72 14.00 -0.73
C SER A 104 5.18 14.42 -0.90
N MET A 105 6.00 14.25 0.14
CA MET A 105 7.43 14.53 0.06
C MET A 105 8.15 13.59 -0.90
N LEU A 106 7.80 12.29 -0.87
CA LEU A 106 8.35 11.32 -1.81
C LEU A 106 8.09 11.73 -3.26
N GLY A 107 6.85 12.15 -3.58
CA GLY A 107 6.49 12.63 -4.92
C GLY A 107 7.22 13.91 -5.35
N ASN A 108 7.64 14.75 -4.41
CA ASN A 108 8.50 15.92 -4.72
C ASN A 108 9.94 15.50 -5.07
N LEU A 109 10.45 14.45 -4.43
CA LEU A 109 11.82 13.94 -4.66
C LEU A 109 11.90 13.03 -5.89
N GLU A 110 10.84 12.25 -6.12
CA GLU A 110 10.75 11.26 -7.17
C GLU A 110 9.48 11.53 -8.02
N PRO A 111 9.44 12.59 -8.84
CA PRO A 111 8.26 12.93 -9.62
C PRO A 111 7.98 11.86 -10.68
N GLU A 112 6.70 11.53 -10.90
CA GLU A 112 6.25 10.56 -11.87
C GLU A 112 6.74 10.88 -13.31
N GLY A 113 6.80 12.16 -13.64
CA GLY A 113 7.23 12.65 -14.95
C GLY A 113 6.20 12.41 -16.04
N ASP A 114 6.08 11.17 -16.50
CA ASP A 114 5.15 10.77 -17.56
C ASP A 114 4.13 9.75 -17.01
N PHE A 115 2.88 9.83 -17.49
CA PHE A 115 1.78 8.95 -17.09
C PHE A 115 2.06 7.46 -17.36
N THR A 116 2.96 7.13 -18.28
CA THR A 116 3.38 5.74 -18.53
C THR A 116 4.10 5.12 -17.33
N ASN A 117 4.62 5.93 -16.40
CA ASN A 117 5.32 5.50 -15.21
C ASN A 117 4.37 5.22 -14.01
N GLN A 118 3.05 5.37 -14.19
CA GLN A 118 2.07 5.28 -13.11
C GLN A 118 2.18 3.99 -12.27
N ASN A 119 2.40 2.83 -12.91
CA ASN A 119 2.51 1.56 -12.19
C ASN A 119 3.81 1.50 -11.38
N ASP A 120 4.90 2.03 -11.91
CA ASP A 120 6.18 2.09 -11.20
C ASP A 120 6.10 3.02 -9.99
N THR A 121 5.46 4.16 -10.15
CA THR A 121 5.17 5.11 -9.06
C THR A 121 4.25 4.48 -8.01
N ALA A 122 3.21 3.74 -8.43
CA ALA A 122 2.32 3.03 -7.50
C ALA A 122 3.07 1.97 -6.68
N ASP A 123 3.91 1.17 -7.31
CA ASP A 123 4.76 0.17 -6.65
C ASP A 123 5.73 0.83 -5.66
N ARG A 124 6.33 1.95 -6.07
CA ARG A 124 7.24 2.73 -5.22
C ARG A 124 6.54 3.27 -3.96
N ILE A 125 5.34 3.85 -4.12
CA ILE A 125 4.54 4.33 -3.00
C ILE A 125 4.13 3.17 -2.09
N LEU A 126 3.64 2.08 -2.67
CA LEU A 126 3.23 0.89 -1.93
C LEU A 126 4.38 0.38 -1.04
N ALA A 127 5.57 0.21 -1.62
CA ALA A 127 6.74 -0.29 -0.90
C ALA A 127 7.26 0.67 0.18
N ALA A 128 7.12 1.99 -0.04
CA ALA A 128 7.60 3.00 0.89
C ALA A 128 6.67 3.24 2.10
N MET A 129 5.38 2.94 1.99
CA MET A 129 4.41 3.24 3.06
C MET A 129 4.76 2.62 4.42
N PRO A 130 5.12 1.32 4.53
CA PRO A 130 5.59 0.74 5.78
C PRO A 130 6.82 1.46 6.33
N SER A 131 7.77 1.77 5.46
CA SER A 131 9.02 2.46 5.83
C SER A 131 8.76 3.88 6.34
N ILE A 132 7.88 4.66 5.69
CA ILE A 132 7.49 6.01 6.12
C ILE A 132 6.90 5.98 7.53
N MET A 133 5.95 5.07 7.76
CA MET A 133 5.26 4.96 9.03
C MET A 133 6.20 4.55 10.16
N THR A 134 6.94 3.48 9.94
CA THR A 134 7.80 2.90 10.98
C THR A 134 9.02 3.75 11.26
N TYR A 135 9.62 4.37 10.24
CA TYR A 135 10.72 5.32 10.42
C TYR A 135 10.29 6.50 11.30
N TRP A 136 9.17 7.16 10.97
CA TRP A 136 8.64 8.23 11.80
C TRP A 136 8.37 7.78 13.24
N TYR A 137 7.73 6.62 13.39
CA TYR A 137 7.40 6.10 14.72
C TYR A 137 8.65 5.87 15.58
N ARG A 138 9.66 5.19 15.02
CA ARG A 138 10.91 4.91 15.73
C ARG A 138 11.68 6.19 16.03
N ALA A 139 11.79 7.10 15.07
CA ALA A 139 12.48 8.37 15.25
C ALA A 139 11.79 9.27 16.27
N SER A 140 10.48 9.44 16.18
CA SER A 140 9.74 10.39 17.03
C SER A 140 9.49 9.87 18.46
N HIS A 141 9.33 8.56 18.66
CA HIS A 141 9.02 7.99 19.97
C HIS A 141 10.25 7.47 20.71
N PHE A 142 11.26 7.02 20.00
CA PHE A 142 12.45 6.39 20.59
C PHE A 142 13.77 7.11 20.25
N GLY A 143 13.75 8.07 19.33
CA GLY A 143 14.96 8.79 18.88
C GLY A 143 15.88 7.92 18.03
N GLU A 144 15.35 6.89 17.38
CA GLU A 144 16.13 5.93 16.61
C GLU A 144 16.15 6.28 15.12
N ASP A 145 17.32 6.25 14.52
CA ASP A 145 17.53 6.33 13.06
C ASP A 145 17.68 4.91 12.52
N ILE A 146 16.58 4.34 12.05
CA ILE A 146 16.55 2.95 11.57
C ILE A 146 16.86 2.85 10.07
N ASP A 147 17.46 1.73 9.67
CA ASP A 147 17.54 1.35 8.27
C ASP A 147 16.17 0.78 7.83
N THR A 148 15.62 1.34 6.74
CA THR A 148 14.33 0.90 6.18
C THR A 148 14.48 -0.19 5.12
N LEU A 149 15.69 -0.47 4.66
CA LEU A 149 15.98 -1.57 3.77
C LEU A 149 16.11 -2.86 4.57
N THR A 150 15.20 -3.80 4.38
CA THR A 150 15.18 -5.09 5.06
C THR A 150 15.11 -6.25 4.07
N ASP A 151 15.57 -7.43 4.49
CA ASP A 151 15.54 -8.66 3.68
C ASP A 151 14.22 -9.45 3.80
N HIS A 152 13.25 -8.95 4.56
CA HIS A 152 11.96 -9.61 4.68
C HIS A 152 11.28 -9.78 3.32
N LYS A 153 10.76 -10.98 3.07
CA LYS A 153 10.12 -11.32 1.79
C LYS A 153 8.80 -10.57 1.61
N THR A 154 8.03 -10.41 2.68
CA THR A 154 6.69 -9.81 2.66
C THR A 154 6.67 -8.38 3.21
N MET A 155 5.66 -7.62 2.82
CA MET A 155 5.39 -6.27 3.36
C MET A 155 5.00 -6.34 4.83
N GLY A 156 4.21 -7.35 5.22
CA GLY A 156 3.83 -7.60 6.61
C GLY A 156 5.04 -7.87 7.49
N GLY A 157 5.95 -8.74 7.06
CA GLY A 157 7.20 -9.03 7.77
C GLY A 157 8.08 -7.79 7.92
N GLN A 158 8.26 -7.02 6.86
CA GLN A 158 8.98 -5.75 6.91
C GLN A 158 8.37 -4.79 7.94
N PHE A 159 7.06 -4.54 7.83
CA PHE A 159 6.38 -3.61 8.72
C PHE A 159 6.57 -4.00 10.19
N LEU A 160 6.34 -5.26 10.54
CA LEU A 160 6.47 -5.74 11.91
C LEU A 160 7.92 -5.65 12.43
N SER A 161 8.89 -6.04 11.60
CA SER A 161 10.31 -5.96 11.96
C SER A 161 10.73 -4.52 12.24
N LEU A 162 10.40 -3.59 11.35
CA LEU A 162 10.73 -2.17 11.52
C LEU A 162 9.99 -1.54 12.72
N LEU A 163 8.72 -1.92 12.93
CA LEU A 163 7.91 -1.39 14.02
C LEU A 163 8.44 -1.81 15.39
N THR A 164 8.78 -3.09 15.53
CA THR A 164 9.19 -3.68 16.84
C THR A 164 10.69 -3.63 17.06
N GLY A 165 11.50 -3.51 16.00
CA GLY A 165 12.95 -3.64 16.06
C GLY A 165 13.43 -5.06 16.31
N SER A 166 12.59 -6.07 16.08
CA SER A 166 12.88 -7.48 16.30
C SER A 166 12.28 -8.34 15.18
N GLU A 167 12.83 -9.55 15.01
CA GLU A 167 12.32 -10.51 14.04
C GLU A 167 10.90 -10.95 14.42
N PRO A 168 9.88 -10.75 13.56
CA PRO A 168 8.52 -11.19 13.81
C PRO A 168 8.38 -12.70 13.66
N SER A 169 7.46 -13.33 14.40
CA SER A 169 7.13 -14.73 14.19
C SER A 169 6.33 -14.94 12.90
N ASP A 170 6.41 -16.14 12.33
CA ASP A 170 5.65 -16.53 11.14
C ASP A 170 4.12 -16.38 11.34
N GLU A 171 3.65 -16.56 12.59
CA GLU A 171 2.24 -16.37 12.94
C GLU A 171 1.84 -14.89 12.83
N HIS A 172 2.67 -13.98 13.35
CA HIS A 172 2.42 -12.55 13.26
C HIS A 172 2.48 -12.04 11.82
N ILE A 173 3.45 -12.55 11.02
CA ILE A 173 3.54 -12.21 9.60
C ILE A 173 2.26 -12.61 8.88
N ARG A 174 1.82 -13.86 9.02
CA ARG A 174 0.59 -14.37 8.39
C ARG A 174 -0.68 -13.68 8.86
N ALA A 175 -0.71 -13.19 10.10
CA ALA A 175 -1.87 -12.47 10.63
C ALA A 175 -1.98 -11.06 10.06
N LEU A 176 -0.87 -10.47 9.61
CA LEU A 176 -0.84 -9.14 9.00
C LEU A 176 -0.94 -9.19 7.47
N ASP A 177 -0.49 -10.28 6.85
CA ASP A 177 -0.55 -10.52 5.41
C ASP A 177 -2.00 -10.75 4.95
#